data_57feeea87906cc3f0103f85da0072c85
#
_entry.id   57feeea87906cc3f0103f85da0072c85
#
_cell.length_a   1.000
_cell.length_b   1.000
_cell.length_c   1.000
_cell.angle_alpha   90.00
_cell.angle_beta   90.00
_cell.angle_gamma   90.00
#
_symmetry.space_group_name_H-M   'P 1'
#
loop_
_entity.id
_entity.type
_entity.pdbx_description
1 polymer ?
#
loop_
_entity_poly.entity_id
_entity_poly.type
_entity_poly.pdbx_seq_one_letter_code
_entity_poly.pdbx_strand_id
1 'polypeptide(L)'
;MISHISYQTSKIPCDVYSKKTSLQLTLKEKTCDLSDITVVSGKKQESILGKGVRAPGDVAFHNVRNTKYETGPLFVVNKDYYVKTAKLRVQKCTFASCTIRLIIYEVKGTNFMPVQHRPLYVRLSEISDKKDLSVWIEEPLKLERNHKYYIGVAVMASSGNGEIHFPAYFKKGCVRNLCTDRKKNLPVTLGVSLYGISAKHLQ
;
A
#
# COMPACT_ATOMS: atom_id res chain seq x y z
N MET A 1 16.30 -8.25 16.00
CA MET A 1 14.90 -7.80 16.13
C MET A 1 14.09 -8.45 15.03
N ILE A 2 12.97 -9.10 15.37
CA ILE A 2 12.05 -9.73 14.44
C ILE A 2 10.73 -8.99 14.54
N SER A 3 10.21 -8.54 13.41
CA SER A 3 8.94 -7.84 13.35
C SER A 3 8.09 -8.34 12.17
N HIS A 4 6.80 -8.44 12.39
CA HIS A 4 5.80 -8.75 11.37
C HIS A 4 4.56 -7.89 11.65
N ILE A 5 3.86 -7.48 10.60
CA ILE A 5 2.78 -6.50 10.74
C ILE A 5 1.61 -6.97 11.64
N SER A 6 1.36 -8.29 11.66
CA SER A 6 0.29 -8.92 12.47
C SER A 6 0.74 -9.42 13.83
N TYR A 7 2.01 -9.23 14.19
CA TYR A 7 2.57 -9.76 15.43
C TYR A 7 3.31 -8.68 16.21
N GLN A 8 3.41 -8.88 17.53
CA GLN A 8 4.19 -8.01 18.39
C GLN A 8 5.69 -8.14 18.03
N THR A 9 6.37 -7.00 17.98
CA THR A 9 7.82 -7.00 17.72
C THR A 9 8.56 -7.71 18.86
N SER A 10 9.36 -8.71 18.52
CA SER A 10 10.20 -9.43 19.49
C SER A 10 11.67 -9.05 19.33
N LYS A 11 12.32 -8.74 20.43
CA LYS A 11 13.76 -8.50 20.51
C LYS A 11 14.41 -9.71 21.13
N ILE A 12 15.35 -10.35 20.42
CA ILE A 12 16.07 -11.51 20.90
C ILE A 12 17.51 -11.05 21.16
N PRO A 13 18.04 -11.26 22.37
CA PRO A 13 19.43 -10.98 22.66
C PRO A 13 20.38 -11.83 21.78
N CYS A 14 21.51 -11.25 21.37
CA CYS A 14 22.47 -11.91 20.47
C CYS A 14 23.09 -13.16 21.08
N ASP A 15 23.27 -13.20 22.39
CA ASP A 15 23.80 -14.33 23.14
C ASP A 15 22.90 -15.58 23.08
N VAL A 16 21.60 -15.39 22.97
CA VAL A 16 20.62 -16.48 22.77
C VAL A 16 20.70 -17.03 21.35
N TYR A 17 20.96 -16.16 20.38
CA TYR A 17 21.05 -16.54 18.97
C TYR A 17 22.36 -17.31 18.66
N SER A 18 23.47 -16.85 19.22
CA SER A 18 24.80 -17.42 18.92
C SER A 18 25.05 -18.84 19.48
N LYS A 19 24.22 -19.28 20.45
CA LYS A 19 24.38 -20.58 21.13
C LYS A 19 23.52 -21.71 20.56
N LYS A 20 22.65 -21.44 19.55
CA LYS A 20 21.72 -22.44 19.02
C LYS A 20 21.89 -22.63 17.52
N THR A 21 21.98 -23.89 17.09
CA THR A 21 22.00 -24.30 15.68
C THR A 21 20.65 -24.13 14.98
N SER A 22 19.53 -24.09 15.74
CA SER A 22 18.20 -23.75 15.27
C SER A 22 17.46 -22.96 16.34
N LEU A 23 16.72 -21.94 15.93
CA LEU A 23 15.91 -21.10 16.80
C LEU A 23 14.45 -21.15 16.34
N GLN A 24 13.59 -21.77 17.15
CA GLN A 24 12.16 -21.72 16.94
C GLN A 24 11.58 -20.52 17.72
N LEU A 25 10.87 -19.65 17.03
CA LEU A 25 10.31 -18.44 17.59
C LEU A 25 8.78 -18.46 17.46
N THR A 26 8.12 -18.28 18.58
CA THR A 26 6.67 -18.06 18.62
C THR A 26 6.43 -16.57 18.75
N LEU A 27 5.80 -15.96 17.73
CA LEU A 27 5.39 -14.56 17.76
C LEU A 27 3.99 -14.46 18.36
N LYS A 28 3.80 -13.51 19.29
CA LYS A 28 2.47 -13.20 19.82
C LYS A 28 1.70 -12.35 18.84
N GLU A 29 0.47 -12.72 18.52
CA GLU A 29 -0.40 -11.91 17.69
C GLU A 29 -0.63 -10.53 18.33
N LYS A 30 -0.64 -9.52 17.48
CA LYS A 30 -1.00 -8.16 17.88
C LYS A 30 -2.51 -8.05 17.83
N THR A 31 -3.16 -8.23 18.98
CA THR A 31 -4.59 -7.90 19.12
C THR A 31 -4.75 -6.40 19.02
N CYS A 32 -5.51 -5.94 18.05
CA CYS A 32 -6.02 -4.58 18.03
C CYS A 32 -7.49 -4.65 18.40
N ASP A 33 -7.88 -3.94 19.45
CA ASP A 33 -9.28 -3.70 19.75
C ASP A 33 -9.87 -2.90 18.58
N LEU A 34 -10.70 -3.57 17.80
CA LEU A 34 -11.52 -2.92 16.79
C LEU A 34 -12.63 -2.19 17.53
N SER A 35 -12.55 -0.86 17.56
CA SER A 35 -13.73 -0.08 17.95
C SER A 35 -14.88 -0.46 17.02
N ASP A 36 -16.05 -0.71 17.59
CA ASP A 36 -17.27 -1.10 16.86
C ASP A 36 -17.51 -0.17 15.67
N ILE A 37 -17.36 -0.70 14.47
CA ILE A 37 -17.61 0.05 13.26
C ILE A 37 -18.96 -0.40 12.71
N THR A 38 -19.93 0.46 12.90
CA THR A 38 -21.23 0.29 12.27
C THR A 38 -21.09 0.42 10.75
N VAL A 39 -21.14 -0.70 10.06
CA VAL A 39 -21.16 -0.72 8.59
C VAL A 39 -22.52 -0.24 8.12
N VAL A 40 -22.61 1.03 7.74
CA VAL A 40 -23.82 1.55 7.10
C VAL A 40 -23.81 1.12 5.64
N SER A 41 -24.54 0.06 5.35
CA SER A 41 -24.83 -0.40 3.98
C SER A 41 -25.65 0.66 3.25
N GLY A 42 -25.26 0.99 2.01
CA GLY A 42 -26.06 1.81 1.09
C GLY A 42 -25.62 3.26 0.86
N LYS A 43 -24.59 3.77 1.55
CA LYS A 43 -24.10 5.14 1.30
C LYS A 43 -23.20 5.22 0.06
N LYS A 44 -23.43 6.26 -0.76
CA LYS A 44 -22.62 6.54 -1.95
C LYS A 44 -21.16 6.80 -1.57
N GLN A 45 -20.24 6.09 -2.18
CA GLN A 45 -18.80 6.32 -1.97
C GLN A 45 -18.38 7.66 -2.59
N GLU A 46 -17.60 8.43 -1.86
CA GLU A 46 -16.96 9.66 -2.32
C GLU A 46 -15.52 9.38 -2.78
N SER A 47 -15.00 10.19 -3.70
CA SER A 47 -13.60 10.17 -4.08
C SER A 47 -12.76 10.86 -3.00
N ILE A 48 -11.89 10.11 -2.34
CA ILE A 48 -10.94 10.62 -1.35
C ILE A 48 -9.67 11.11 -2.03
N LEU A 49 -9.20 10.33 -3.00
CA LEU A 49 -8.01 10.60 -3.80
C LEU A 49 -8.28 10.30 -5.26
N GLY A 50 -8.20 11.31 -6.12
CA GLY A 50 -8.24 11.15 -7.58
C GLY A 50 -6.85 10.90 -8.18
N LYS A 51 -6.79 10.39 -9.40
CA LYS A 51 -5.53 10.10 -10.10
C LYS A 51 -4.69 11.36 -10.39
N GLY A 52 -5.33 12.46 -10.72
CA GLY A 52 -4.67 13.70 -11.19
C GLY A 52 -4.65 13.80 -12.72
N VAL A 53 -3.86 14.74 -13.25
CA VAL A 53 -3.66 14.92 -14.69
C VAL A 53 -2.66 13.90 -15.21
N ARG A 54 -2.99 13.26 -16.32
CA ARG A 54 -2.12 12.26 -16.96
C ARG A 54 -0.79 12.91 -17.38
N ALA A 55 0.33 12.32 -16.94
CA ALA A 55 1.66 12.69 -17.39
C ALA A 55 2.08 11.84 -18.60
N PRO A 56 3.01 12.31 -19.44
CA PRO A 56 3.64 11.46 -20.46
C PRO A 56 4.40 10.31 -19.80
N GLY A 57 4.36 9.12 -20.41
CA GLY A 57 5.08 7.93 -19.94
C GLY A 57 4.36 7.17 -18.83
N ASP A 58 5.02 6.19 -18.29
CA ASP A 58 4.51 5.25 -17.30
C ASP A 58 5.50 5.08 -16.14
N VAL A 59 4.99 4.63 -15.01
CA VAL A 59 5.80 4.11 -13.90
C VAL A 59 5.94 2.61 -14.09
N ALA A 60 7.17 2.12 -14.30
CA ALA A 60 7.44 0.73 -14.61
C ALA A 60 8.18 0.01 -13.46
N PHE A 61 7.82 -1.25 -13.26
CA PHE A 61 8.57 -2.19 -12.44
C PHE A 61 9.08 -3.32 -13.33
N HIS A 62 10.40 -3.52 -13.30
CA HIS A 62 11.09 -4.54 -14.09
C HIS A 62 11.52 -5.65 -13.16
N ASN A 63 11.17 -6.87 -13.45
CA ASN A 63 11.56 -8.10 -12.78
C ASN A 63 11.98 -8.01 -11.28
N VAL A 64 12.73 -8.97 -10.78
CA VAL A 64 13.13 -9.10 -9.37
C VAL A 64 13.92 -7.89 -8.82
N ARG A 65 14.56 -7.09 -9.68
CA ARG A 65 15.36 -5.95 -9.23
C ARG A 65 14.56 -4.85 -8.53
N ASN A 66 13.26 -4.77 -8.79
CA ASN A 66 12.39 -3.71 -8.26
C ASN A 66 11.52 -4.14 -7.07
N THR A 67 11.59 -5.40 -6.62
CA THR A 67 10.82 -5.88 -5.45
C THR A 67 11.16 -5.14 -4.15
N LYS A 68 12.30 -4.45 -4.10
CA LYS A 68 12.73 -3.63 -2.96
C LYS A 68 12.21 -2.19 -2.99
N TYR A 69 11.49 -1.80 -4.02
CA TYR A 69 10.96 -0.44 -4.14
C TYR A 69 9.43 -0.44 -4.10
N GLU A 70 8.91 0.57 -3.44
CA GLU A 70 7.51 0.95 -3.57
C GLU A 70 7.40 2.39 -4.05
N THR A 71 6.37 2.71 -4.79
CA THR A 71 6.09 4.08 -5.23
C THR A 71 4.60 4.37 -5.19
N GLY A 72 4.26 5.63 -5.05
CA GLY A 72 2.88 6.06 -5.07
C GLY A 72 2.66 7.50 -4.63
N PRO A 73 1.39 7.95 -4.60
CA PRO A 73 1.04 9.32 -4.28
C PRO A 73 1.15 9.65 -2.79
N LEU A 74 1.58 10.89 -2.53
CA LEU A 74 1.45 11.58 -1.25
C LEU A 74 0.23 12.48 -1.31
N PHE A 75 -0.62 12.46 -0.28
CA PHE A 75 -1.84 13.26 -0.22
C PHE A 75 -2.22 13.63 1.21
N VAL A 76 -3.09 14.62 1.35
CA VAL A 76 -3.71 15.04 2.60
C VAL A 76 -5.21 14.92 2.44
N VAL A 77 -5.91 14.47 3.45
CA VAL A 77 -7.37 14.41 3.44
C VAL A 77 -7.96 15.61 4.17
N ASN A 78 -9.06 16.15 3.64
CA ASN A 78 -9.73 17.34 4.17
C ASN A 78 -10.90 17.04 5.14
N LYS A 79 -11.24 15.76 5.28
CA LYS A 79 -12.27 15.23 6.19
C LYS A 79 -11.79 13.90 6.72
N ASP A 80 -12.43 13.39 7.78
CA ASP A 80 -12.29 12.02 8.20
C ASP A 80 -13.02 11.09 7.22
N TYR A 81 -12.33 10.04 6.76
CA TYR A 81 -12.86 9.07 5.84
C TYR A 81 -12.65 7.64 6.31
N TYR A 82 -13.60 6.79 5.98
CA TYR A 82 -13.42 5.33 6.00
C TYR A 82 -13.21 4.84 4.57
N VAL A 83 -12.00 4.40 4.27
CA VAL A 83 -11.62 3.91 2.94
C VAL A 83 -12.30 2.57 2.70
N LYS A 84 -12.87 2.39 1.50
CA LYS A 84 -13.56 1.17 1.08
C LYS A 84 -12.92 0.52 -0.13
N THR A 85 -12.40 1.33 -1.04
CA THR A 85 -11.88 0.82 -2.31
C THR A 85 -10.65 1.60 -2.75
N ALA A 86 -9.63 0.90 -3.19
CA ALA A 86 -8.52 1.44 -3.95
C ALA A 86 -8.62 1.00 -5.42
N LYS A 87 -8.39 1.92 -6.35
CA LYS A 87 -8.37 1.61 -7.79
C LYS A 87 -7.05 2.04 -8.40
N LEU A 88 -6.48 1.17 -9.22
CA LEU A 88 -5.31 1.47 -10.03
C LEU A 88 -5.48 0.85 -11.42
N ARG A 89 -4.80 1.43 -12.42
CA ARG A 89 -4.83 0.94 -13.79
C ARG A 89 -3.48 0.32 -14.15
N VAL A 90 -3.50 -0.89 -14.68
CA VAL A 90 -2.35 -1.49 -15.34
C VAL A 90 -2.39 -1.07 -16.81
N GLN A 91 -1.32 -0.46 -17.29
CA GLN A 91 -1.20 -0.04 -18.70
C GLN A 91 -0.68 -1.16 -19.57
N LYS A 92 0.32 -1.90 -19.07
CA LYS A 92 0.97 -3.03 -19.74
C LYS A 92 1.49 -4.00 -18.68
N CYS A 93 1.43 -5.29 -18.96
CA CYS A 93 2.12 -6.28 -18.13
C CYS A 93 2.59 -7.43 -19.03
N THR A 94 3.87 -7.76 -18.96
CA THR A 94 4.49 -8.86 -19.69
C THR A 94 4.90 -10.03 -18.82
N PHE A 95 4.66 -9.95 -17.50
CA PHE A 95 4.82 -11.10 -16.61
C PHE A 95 3.72 -12.13 -16.86
N ALA A 96 4.03 -13.41 -16.82
CA ALA A 96 3.02 -14.46 -16.84
C ALA A 96 2.15 -14.43 -15.55
N SER A 97 2.74 -14.06 -14.42
CA SER A 97 2.00 -13.71 -13.21
C SER A 97 2.81 -12.71 -12.39
N CYS A 98 2.12 -11.85 -11.63
CA CYS A 98 2.78 -11.02 -10.63
C CYS A 98 1.85 -10.74 -9.45
N THR A 99 2.46 -10.44 -8.29
CA THR A 99 1.75 -10.04 -7.08
C THR A 99 2.08 -8.59 -6.77
N ILE A 100 1.07 -7.75 -6.76
CA ILE A 100 1.16 -6.34 -6.37
C ILE A 100 0.74 -6.21 -4.92
N ARG A 101 1.49 -5.44 -4.15
CA ARG A 101 1.15 -5.02 -2.79
C ARG A 101 0.71 -3.57 -2.79
N LEU A 102 -0.39 -3.27 -2.11
CA LEU A 102 -0.81 -1.91 -1.76
C LEU A 102 -0.83 -1.78 -0.24
N ILE A 103 -0.27 -0.67 0.24
CA ILE A 103 -0.29 -0.35 1.66
C ILE A 103 -0.42 1.16 1.83
N ILE A 104 -1.24 1.59 2.79
CA ILE A 104 -1.42 3.00 3.13
C ILE A 104 -0.66 3.29 4.41
N TYR A 105 0.11 4.38 4.38
CA TYR A 105 0.88 4.86 5.52
C TYR A 105 0.41 6.26 5.90
N GLU A 106 0.36 6.52 7.19
CA GLU A 106 0.38 7.87 7.71
C GLU A 106 1.82 8.39 7.69
N VAL A 107 2.02 9.65 7.27
CA VAL A 107 3.35 10.26 7.14
C VAL A 107 3.52 11.34 8.21
N LYS A 108 4.35 11.06 9.21
CA LYS A 108 4.73 12.00 10.27
C LYS A 108 6.22 12.36 10.14
N GLY A 109 6.50 13.57 9.63
CA GLY A 109 7.85 13.98 9.28
C GLY A 109 8.46 13.07 8.22
N THR A 110 9.51 12.32 8.58
CA THR A 110 10.16 11.32 7.72
C THR A 110 9.64 9.90 7.94
N ASN A 111 8.78 9.67 8.93
CA ASN A 111 8.30 8.35 9.30
C ASN A 111 7.04 7.97 8.53
N PHE A 112 7.01 6.75 8.01
CA PHE A 112 5.88 6.15 7.31
C PHE A 112 5.32 5.02 8.17
N MET A 113 4.18 5.27 8.82
CA MET A 113 3.53 4.33 9.72
C MET A 113 2.35 3.68 9.01
N PRO A 114 2.35 2.34 8.84
CA PRO A 114 1.21 1.66 8.25
C PRO A 114 -0.07 1.92 9.05
N VAL A 115 -1.14 2.33 8.36
CA VAL A 115 -2.47 2.48 8.96
C VAL A 115 -3.33 1.23 8.76
N GLN A 116 -2.87 0.29 7.95
CA GLN A 116 -3.47 -1.01 7.74
C GLN A 116 -2.79 -2.07 8.61
N HIS A 117 -3.57 -2.99 9.17
CA HIS A 117 -3.02 -4.16 9.87
C HIS A 117 -2.35 -5.13 8.90
N ARG A 118 -2.93 -5.29 7.71
CA ARG A 118 -2.42 -6.16 6.65
C ARG A 118 -2.34 -5.40 5.33
N PRO A 119 -1.22 -5.53 4.59
CA PRO A 119 -1.16 -5.02 3.22
C PRO A 119 -2.19 -5.73 2.33
N LEU A 120 -2.69 -5.02 1.33
CA LEU A 120 -3.53 -5.61 0.31
C LEU A 120 -2.66 -6.23 -0.77
N TYR A 121 -2.95 -7.46 -1.13
CA TYR A 121 -2.25 -8.16 -2.21
C TYR A 121 -3.21 -8.43 -3.36
N VAL A 122 -2.77 -8.10 -4.57
CA VAL A 122 -3.49 -8.40 -5.81
C VAL A 122 -2.61 -9.33 -6.63
N ARG A 123 -3.07 -10.54 -6.82
CA ARG A 123 -2.42 -11.49 -7.72
C ARG A 123 -2.99 -11.31 -9.13
N LEU A 124 -2.10 -11.09 -10.07
CA LEU A 124 -2.43 -10.95 -11.47
C LEU A 124 -1.89 -12.18 -12.21
N SER A 125 -2.78 -12.93 -12.85
CA SER A 125 -2.47 -14.04 -13.75
C SER A 125 -3.12 -13.72 -15.08
N GLU A 126 -2.41 -13.95 -16.21
CA GLU A 126 -2.90 -13.70 -17.57
C GLU A 126 -3.40 -12.26 -17.77
N ILE A 127 -2.48 -11.31 -17.75
CA ILE A 127 -2.84 -9.91 -17.77
C ILE A 127 -3.02 -9.42 -19.20
N SER A 128 -4.23 -9.02 -19.52
CA SER A 128 -4.50 -8.15 -20.65
C SER A 128 -4.03 -6.73 -20.37
N ASP A 129 -3.47 -6.07 -21.35
CA ASP A 129 -3.16 -4.64 -21.31
C ASP A 129 -4.39 -3.79 -20.96
N LYS A 130 -4.13 -2.64 -20.34
CA LYS A 130 -5.14 -1.63 -19.97
C LYS A 130 -6.23 -2.10 -19.01
N LYS A 131 -5.86 -2.94 -18.04
CA LYS A 131 -6.79 -3.44 -17.01
C LYS A 131 -6.95 -2.46 -15.85
N ASP A 132 -8.19 -2.15 -15.50
CA ASP A 132 -8.51 -1.45 -14.27
C ASP A 132 -8.69 -2.46 -13.12
N LEU A 133 -7.93 -2.25 -12.05
CA LEU A 133 -7.99 -3.07 -10.85
C LEU A 133 -8.75 -2.31 -9.77
N SER A 134 -9.71 -2.98 -9.14
CA SER A 134 -10.42 -2.50 -7.96
C SER A 134 -10.13 -3.43 -6.79
N VAL A 135 -9.60 -2.88 -5.72
CA VAL A 135 -9.22 -3.62 -4.51
C VAL A 135 -10.13 -3.15 -3.39
N TRP A 136 -10.93 -4.05 -2.85
CA TRP A 136 -11.78 -3.78 -1.70
C TRP A 136 -10.96 -3.87 -0.42
N ILE A 137 -11.25 -2.97 0.50
CA ILE A 137 -10.65 -2.92 1.83
C ILE A 137 -11.68 -3.46 2.79
N GLU A 138 -11.49 -4.71 3.21
CA GLU A 138 -12.44 -5.43 4.07
C GLU A 138 -12.45 -4.84 5.48
N GLU A 139 -11.27 -4.57 6.04
CA GLU A 139 -11.13 -3.93 7.33
C GLU A 139 -11.33 -2.42 7.19
N PRO A 140 -12.19 -1.80 8.01
CA PRO A 140 -12.41 -0.36 7.97
C PRO A 140 -11.10 0.39 8.26
N LEU A 141 -10.69 1.20 7.30
CA LEU A 141 -9.49 2.01 7.38
C LEU A 141 -9.86 3.48 7.52
N LYS A 142 -9.67 4.04 8.72
CA LYS A 142 -9.93 5.45 8.97
C LYS A 142 -8.73 6.29 8.52
N LEU A 143 -9.00 7.34 7.74
CA LEU A 143 -8.07 8.43 7.46
C LEU A 143 -8.57 9.68 8.18
N GLU A 144 -7.70 10.32 8.95
CA GLU A 144 -8.04 11.47 9.79
C GLU A 144 -7.79 12.79 9.04
N ARG A 145 -8.68 13.74 9.22
CA ARG A 145 -8.62 15.07 8.63
C ARG A 145 -7.27 15.74 8.88
N ASN A 146 -6.75 16.42 7.85
CA ASN A 146 -5.49 17.17 7.86
C ASN A 146 -4.23 16.31 8.09
N HIS A 147 -4.35 14.99 8.14
CA HIS A 147 -3.20 14.09 8.17
C HIS A 147 -2.68 13.82 6.76
N LYS A 148 -1.38 13.62 6.67
CA LYS A 148 -0.68 13.30 5.42
C LYS A 148 -0.54 11.79 5.28
N TYR A 149 -0.85 11.30 4.10
CA TYR A 149 -0.80 9.87 3.78
C TYR A 149 0.04 9.60 2.54
N TYR A 150 0.50 8.37 2.46
CA TYR A 150 1.21 7.82 1.30
C TYR A 150 0.62 6.45 0.97
N ILE A 151 0.38 6.19 -0.30
CA ILE A 151 0.00 4.86 -0.78
C ILE A 151 1.20 4.26 -1.48
N GLY A 152 1.79 3.22 -0.89
CA GLY A 152 2.87 2.46 -1.50
C GLY A 152 2.33 1.34 -2.37
N VAL A 153 2.74 1.30 -3.62
CA VAL A 153 2.51 0.21 -4.57
C VAL A 153 3.84 -0.43 -4.88
N ALA A 154 3.93 -1.74 -4.70
CA ALA A 154 5.14 -2.52 -4.97
C ALA A 154 4.80 -3.82 -5.68
N VAL A 155 5.69 -4.30 -6.55
CA VAL A 155 5.65 -5.66 -7.09
C VAL A 155 6.46 -6.55 -6.14
N MET A 156 5.81 -7.53 -5.52
CA MET A 156 6.41 -8.39 -4.50
C MET A 156 6.94 -9.71 -5.07
N ALA A 157 6.28 -10.21 -6.10
CA ALA A 157 6.68 -11.41 -6.81
C ALA A 157 6.27 -11.31 -8.27
N SER A 158 7.04 -11.91 -9.14
CA SER A 158 6.74 -12.02 -10.58
C SER A 158 7.32 -13.31 -11.13
N SER A 159 6.67 -13.87 -12.15
CA SER A 159 7.16 -15.04 -12.89
C SER A 159 7.74 -14.62 -14.23
N GLY A 160 8.93 -15.15 -14.55
CA GLY A 160 9.64 -14.86 -15.79
C GLY A 160 10.27 -13.46 -15.81
N ASN A 161 10.96 -13.18 -16.90
CA ASN A 161 11.46 -11.86 -17.23
C ASN A 161 10.33 -11.03 -17.82
N GLY A 162 10.12 -9.82 -17.30
CA GLY A 162 9.05 -8.97 -17.78
C GLY A 162 9.01 -7.64 -17.04
N GLU A 163 7.94 -6.93 -17.29
CA GLU A 163 7.68 -5.62 -16.71
C GLU A 163 6.17 -5.39 -16.53
N ILE A 164 5.84 -4.55 -15.57
CA ILE A 164 4.48 -4.02 -15.41
C ILE A 164 4.53 -2.50 -15.39
N HIS A 165 3.64 -1.88 -16.16
CA HIS A 165 3.54 -0.45 -16.34
C HIS A 165 2.22 0.08 -15.77
N PHE A 166 2.32 1.17 -15.04
CA PHE A 166 1.18 1.94 -14.54
C PHE A 166 1.21 3.34 -15.14
N PRO A 167 0.09 3.88 -15.62
CA PRO A 167 0.04 5.23 -16.12
C PRO A 167 0.57 6.24 -15.10
N ALA A 168 1.44 7.15 -15.53
CA ALA A 168 1.97 8.21 -14.68
C ALA A 168 1.06 9.43 -14.64
N TYR A 169 1.03 10.14 -13.52
CA TYR A 169 0.22 11.35 -13.32
C TYR A 169 1.02 12.44 -12.62
N PHE A 170 0.78 13.69 -13.00
CA PHE A 170 1.33 14.86 -12.31
C PHE A 170 0.68 14.97 -10.93
N LYS A 171 1.37 14.43 -9.94
CA LYS A 171 0.98 14.43 -8.54
C LYS A 171 2.20 14.20 -7.67
N LYS A 172 2.28 14.89 -6.53
CA LYS A 172 3.32 14.61 -5.54
C LYS A 172 3.32 13.15 -5.17
N GLY A 173 4.44 12.49 -5.34
CA GLY A 173 4.65 11.10 -5.02
C GLY A 173 5.95 10.88 -4.28
N CYS A 174 6.17 9.64 -3.90
CA CYS A 174 7.39 9.19 -3.26
C CYS A 174 7.79 7.82 -3.81
N VAL A 175 9.08 7.62 -4.01
CA VAL A 175 9.69 6.30 -4.14
C VAL A 175 10.41 5.99 -2.84
N ARG A 176 10.17 4.81 -2.30
CA ARG A 176 10.79 4.32 -1.07
C ARG A 176 11.49 3.00 -1.32
N ASN A 177 12.72 2.87 -0.83
CA ASN A 177 13.43 1.61 -0.80
C ASN A 177 13.06 0.85 0.49
N LEU A 178 12.45 -0.31 0.36
CA LEU A 178 11.95 -1.10 1.49
C LEU A 178 13.05 -1.73 2.35
N CYS A 179 14.27 -1.87 1.80
CA CYS A 179 15.40 -2.43 2.53
C CYS A 179 16.15 -1.37 3.35
N THR A 180 16.31 -0.17 2.80
CA THR A 180 17.13 0.92 3.40
C THR A 180 16.30 2.06 3.94
N ASP A 181 15.00 2.04 3.74
CA ASP A 181 14.04 3.12 4.03
C ASP A 181 14.39 4.49 3.40
N ARG A 182 15.31 4.52 2.44
CA ARG A 182 15.62 5.74 1.67
C ARG A 182 14.41 6.14 0.85
N LYS A 183 14.13 7.45 0.85
CA LYS A 183 12.95 8.04 0.21
C LYS A 183 13.35 9.14 -0.75
N LYS A 184 12.66 9.24 -1.87
CA LYS A 184 12.79 10.33 -2.84
C LYS A 184 11.41 10.82 -3.25
N ASN A 185 11.16 12.10 -3.05
CA ASN A 185 9.93 12.74 -3.54
C ASN A 185 10.02 12.96 -5.05
N LEU A 186 8.90 12.76 -5.72
CA LEU A 186 8.77 12.90 -7.16
C LEU A 186 7.57 13.81 -7.49
N PRO A 187 7.65 14.62 -8.57
CA PRO A 187 6.53 15.42 -9.04
C PRO A 187 5.51 14.59 -9.83
N VAL A 188 5.86 13.36 -10.18
CA VAL A 188 5.05 12.43 -10.95
C VAL A 188 5.01 11.10 -10.22
N THR A 189 3.85 10.44 -10.22
CA THR A 189 3.67 9.12 -9.60
C THR A 189 2.64 8.30 -10.37
N LEU A 190 2.53 7.00 -10.05
CA LEU A 190 1.46 6.18 -10.58
C LEU A 190 0.09 6.61 -10.05
N GLY A 191 -0.96 6.39 -10.85
CA GLY A 191 -2.33 6.80 -10.51
C GLY A 191 -3.03 5.77 -9.65
N VAL A 192 -3.17 6.08 -8.36
CA VAL A 192 -4.08 5.38 -7.45
C VAL A 192 -5.23 6.31 -7.10
N SER A 193 -6.45 5.79 -7.12
CA SER A 193 -7.63 6.47 -6.62
C SER A 193 -8.14 5.76 -5.37
N LEU A 194 -8.58 6.52 -4.38
CA LEU A 194 -9.25 6.01 -3.18
C LEU A 194 -10.68 6.48 -3.14
N TYR A 195 -11.57 5.59 -2.72
CA TYR A 195 -12.97 5.84 -2.50
C TYR A 195 -13.37 5.37 -1.11
N GLY A 196 -14.29 6.08 -0.49
CA GLY A 196 -14.76 5.74 0.84
C GLY A 196 -15.96 6.57 1.26
N ILE A 197 -16.24 6.54 2.55
CA ILE A 197 -17.39 7.23 3.16
C ILE A 197 -16.84 8.25 4.14
N SER A 198 -17.37 9.49 4.09
CA SER A 198 -17.03 10.53 5.08
C SER A 198 -17.62 10.17 6.44
N ALA A 199 -16.83 10.36 7.51
CA ALA A 199 -17.25 10.07 8.88
C ALA A 199 -18.46 10.91 9.34
N LYS A 200 -18.65 12.12 8.80
CA LYS A 200 -19.85 12.96 9.08
C LYS A 200 -21.18 12.29 8.71
N HIS A 201 -21.18 11.27 7.90
CA HIS A 201 -22.39 10.55 7.50
C HIS A 201 -22.63 9.29 8.35
N LEU A 202 -21.86 9.07 9.41
CA LEU A 202 -21.98 7.92 10.31
C LEU A 202 -22.67 8.25 11.65
N GLN A 203 -23.07 9.52 11.82
CA GLN A 203 -23.91 9.99 12.95
C GLN A 203 -25.38 9.95 12.59
#